data_a9e5b360ded17590c8d17026c4dcdc49
#
_entry.id   a9e5b360ded17590c8d17026c4dcdc49
#
_cell.length_a   1.000
_cell.length_b   1.000
_cell.length_c   1.000
_cell.angle_alpha   90.00
_cell.angle_beta   90.00
_cell.angle_gamma   90.00
#
_symmetry.space_group_name_H-M   'P 1'
#
loop_
_entity.id
_entity.type
_entity.pdbx_description
1 polymer ?
#
loop_
_entity_poly.entity_id
_entity_poly.type
_entity_poly.pdbx_seq_one_letter_code
_entity_poly.pdbx_strand_id
1 'polypeptide(L)'
;MLDFSISSVNMAILVSNLFIIFLVLIFRNRKVMFRLGLPLLVGFVILICVRMIFPVELLPISHNVYLPDLLATIVGETRRVRFFHDTVSWWNIFEIVWGCGILYSLLQYIKRNYDCQKYIREHAVILSESSIPMQAFTQIKSETTKKGVQKISLLALPPLKSPVIYGLRKPCILIPDALKLSESEWRYVLLHEVNHYLHKDLYIKFLLHIICMIYWWNPFCRFLKNDTDTILEMRIDQTLANNPVHTAEYLSCLLKTASYQIENPLPVPDFSINFCNSVLARRFETLTQPQNKSTSALAAIVFLSISFFIYVSSYFCLLYTSDAADEPYNV
;
A
#
# COMPACT_ATOMS: atom_id res chain seq x y z
N MET A 1 -22.14 -20.60 -5.92
CA MET A 1 -22.63 -19.79 -4.79
C MET A 1 -21.40 -19.27 -4.08
N LEU A 2 -21.30 -18.00 -3.77
CA LEU A 2 -20.18 -17.43 -3.00
C LEU A 2 -20.47 -17.71 -1.52
N ASP A 3 -19.54 -18.35 -0.84
CA ASP A 3 -19.67 -18.62 0.58
C ASP A 3 -18.57 -17.91 1.37
N PHE A 4 -18.89 -17.46 2.56
CA PHE A 4 -18.01 -16.79 3.46
C PHE A 4 -17.88 -17.63 4.73
N SER A 5 -16.73 -18.30 4.86
CA SER A 5 -16.46 -19.20 5.99
C SER A 5 -15.18 -18.75 6.73
N ILE A 6 -15.02 -19.23 7.95
CA ILE A 6 -13.77 -19.02 8.71
C ILE A 6 -12.59 -19.65 7.97
N SER A 7 -12.83 -20.79 7.30
CA SER A 7 -11.82 -21.45 6.46
C SER A 7 -11.35 -20.53 5.32
N SER A 8 -12.30 -19.85 4.65
CA SER A 8 -11.96 -18.92 3.56
C SER A 8 -11.12 -17.73 4.03
N VAL A 9 -11.38 -17.21 5.21
CA VAL A 9 -10.59 -16.14 5.82
C VAL A 9 -9.17 -16.62 6.12
N ASN A 10 -9.04 -17.81 6.73
CA ASN A 10 -7.73 -18.38 7.06
C ASN A 10 -6.89 -18.65 5.80
N MET A 11 -7.52 -19.20 4.75
CA MET A 11 -6.85 -19.42 3.46
C MET A 11 -6.44 -18.09 2.80
N ALA A 12 -7.32 -17.08 2.85
CA ALA A 12 -6.99 -15.77 2.33
C ALA A 12 -5.78 -15.15 3.04
N ILE A 13 -5.72 -15.26 4.36
CA ILE A 13 -4.60 -14.77 5.17
C ILE A 13 -3.32 -15.53 4.83
N LEU A 14 -3.38 -16.87 4.79
CA LEU A 14 -2.21 -17.71 4.49
C LEU A 14 -1.64 -17.41 3.11
N VAL A 15 -2.47 -17.45 2.07
CA VAL A 15 -2.04 -17.23 0.68
C VAL A 15 -1.55 -15.78 0.51
N SER A 16 -2.24 -14.80 1.10
CA SER A 16 -1.81 -13.41 1.02
C SER A 16 -0.46 -13.20 1.71
N ASN A 17 -0.22 -13.84 2.86
CA ASN A 17 1.07 -13.76 3.54
C ASN A 17 2.19 -14.41 2.71
N LEU A 18 1.94 -15.56 2.05
CA LEU A 18 2.90 -16.16 1.12
C LEU A 18 3.21 -15.21 -0.05
N PHE A 19 2.20 -14.56 -0.62
CA PHE A 19 2.40 -13.57 -1.67
C PHE A 19 3.15 -12.33 -1.19
N ILE A 20 2.92 -11.87 0.03
CA ILE A 20 3.67 -10.76 0.62
C ILE A 20 5.14 -11.16 0.81
N ILE A 21 5.41 -12.34 1.35
CA ILE A 21 6.78 -12.86 1.49
C ILE A 21 7.46 -12.93 0.11
N PHE A 22 6.75 -13.45 -0.90
CA PHE A 22 7.27 -13.52 -2.26
C PHE A 22 7.57 -12.13 -2.85
N LEU A 23 6.68 -11.15 -2.64
CA LEU A 23 6.91 -9.76 -3.03
C LEU A 23 8.15 -9.18 -2.34
N VAL A 24 8.32 -9.40 -1.04
CA VAL A 24 9.50 -8.95 -0.28
C VAL A 24 10.77 -9.58 -0.85
N LEU A 25 10.75 -10.86 -1.20
CA LEU A 25 11.91 -11.55 -1.79
C LEU A 25 12.25 -10.97 -3.19
N ILE A 26 11.23 -10.70 -4.02
CA ILE A 26 11.42 -10.03 -5.32
C ILE A 26 12.01 -8.64 -5.10
N PHE A 27 11.48 -7.88 -4.15
CA PHE A 27 11.92 -6.53 -3.87
C PHE A 27 13.35 -6.47 -3.32
N ARG A 28 13.79 -7.52 -2.60
CA ARG A 28 15.19 -7.67 -2.19
C ARG A 28 16.12 -8.04 -3.34
N ASN A 29 15.62 -8.78 -4.35
CA ASN A 29 16.40 -9.18 -5.52
C ASN A 29 16.22 -8.17 -6.66
N ARG A 30 17.12 -7.18 -6.74
CA ARG A 30 17.07 -6.09 -7.72
C ARG A 30 16.97 -6.56 -9.17
N LYS A 31 17.73 -7.59 -9.55
CA LYS A 31 17.72 -8.12 -10.93
C LYS A 31 16.33 -8.63 -11.30
N VAL A 32 15.66 -9.31 -10.37
CA VAL A 32 14.29 -9.81 -10.58
C VAL A 32 13.29 -8.67 -10.62
N MET A 33 13.39 -7.71 -9.69
CA MET A 33 12.52 -6.54 -9.61
C MET A 33 12.53 -5.74 -10.92
N PHE A 34 13.72 -5.43 -11.46
CA PHE A 34 13.84 -4.69 -12.72
C PHE A 34 13.40 -5.50 -13.95
N ARG A 35 13.56 -6.84 -13.93
CA ARG A 35 13.07 -7.70 -15.02
C ARG A 35 11.55 -7.78 -15.08
N LEU A 36 10.88 -7.78 -13.95
CA LEU A 36 9.42 -7.81 -13.87
C LEU A 36 8.80 -6.44 -14.15
N GLY A 37 9.49 -5.37 -13.78
CA GLY A 37 9.00 -4.00 -13.92
C GLY A 37 8.06 -3.55 -12.81
N LEU A 38 8.17 -2.29 -12.42
CA LEU A 38 7.41 -1.72 -11.29
C LEU A 38 5.88 -1.73 -11.49
N PRO A 39 5.32 -1.49 -12.71
CA PRO A 39 3.88 -1.55 -12.92
C PRO A 39 3.28 -2.93 -12.63
N LEU A 40 4.00 -4.00 -12.98
CA LEU A 40 3.57 -5.37 -12.71
C LEU A 40 3.56 -5.67 -11.20
N LEU A 41 4.56 -5.18 -10.47
CA LEU A 41 4.59 -5.32 -9.01
C LEU A 41 3.43 -4.58 -8.33
N VAL A 42 3.05 -3.39 -8.82
CA VAL A 42 1.84 -2.68 -8.34
C VAL A 42 0.58 -3.50 -8.62
N GLY A 43 0.46 -4.10 -9.80
CA GLY A 43 -0.64 -5.01 -10.13
C GLY A 43 -0.72 -6.20 -9.17
N PHE A 44 0.44 -6.77 -8.81
CA PHE A 44 0.53 -7.86 -7.85
C PHE A 44 0.11 -7.44 -6.43
N VAL A 45 0.49 -6.25 -5.98
CA VAL A 45 0.00 -5.67 -4.72
C VAL A 45 -1.52 -5.54 -4.72
N ILE A 46 -2.10 -5.04 -5.81
CA ILE A 46 -3.57 -4.90 -5.94
C ILE A 46 -4.24 -6.28 -5.83
N LEU A 47 -3.66 -7.30 -6.46
CA LEU A 47 -4.16 -8.67 -6.42
C LEU A 47 -4.16 -9.22 -4.97
N ILE A 48 -3.08 -9.01 -4.21
CA ILE A 48 -3.01 -9.36 -2.78
C ILE A 48 -4.13 -8.63 -2.00
N CYS A 49 -4.28 -7.32 -2.24
CA CYS A 49 -5.29 -6.51 -1.58
C CYS A 49 -6.71 -7.01 -1.85
N VAL A 50 -7.02 -7.36 -3.10
CA VAL A 50 -8.32 -7.91 -3.49
C VAL A 50 -8.58 -9.23 -2.76
N ARG A 51 -7.60 -10.13 -2.68
CA ARG A 51 -7.75 -11.41 -1.98
C ARG A 51 -7.99 -11.22 -0.48
N MET A 52 -7.34 -10.24 0.15
CA MET A 52 -7.51 -9.93 1.57
C MET A 52 -8.88 -9.30 1.88
N ILE A 53 -9.43 -8.51 0.96
CA ILE A 53 -10.74 -7.85 1.16
C ILE A 53 -11.89 -8.80 0.86
N PHE A 54 -11.72 -9.69 -0.13
CA PHE A 54 -12.74 -10.64 -0.56
C PHE A 54 -12.31 -12.08 -0.27
N PRO A 55 -12.33 -12.50 1.01
CA PRO A 55 -11.98 -13.86 1.40
C PRO A 55 -13.16 -14.82 1.17
N VAL A 56 -13.74 -14.83 -0.04
CA VAL A 56 -14.85 -15.70 -0.44
C VAL A 56 -14.34 -16.97 -1.12
N GLU A 57 -15.11 -18.02 -1.03
CA GLU A 57 -14.86 -19.29 -1.71
C GLU A 57 -15.79 -19.45 -2.91
N LEU A 58 -15.23 -20.00 -3.98
CA LEU A 58 -16.01 -20.37 -5.17
C LEU A 58 -16.47 -21.83 -5.01
N LEU A 59 -17.71 -22.02 -4.56
CA LEU A 59 -18.34 -23.34 -4.64
C LEU A 59 -18.57 -23.68 -6.13
N PRO A 60 -18.14 -24.84 -6.66
CA PRO A 60 -18.49 -26.17 -6.15
C PRO A 60 -17.33 -27.17 -6.04
N ILE A 61 -16.09 -26.75 -5.97
CA ILE A 61 -14.97 -27.70 -5.94
C ILE A 61 -14.36 -27.69 -4.53
N SER A 62 -15.04 -28.34 -3.59
CA SER A 62 -14.47 -28.64 -2.28
C SER A 62 -13.65 -29.92 -2.37
N HIS A 63 -12.34 -29.82 -2.15
CA HIS A 63 -11.50 -30.97 -1.91
C HIS A 63 -11.29 -31.15 -0.42
N ASN A 64 -11.70 -32.30 0.10
CA ASN A 64 -11.39 -32.68 1.48
C ASN A 64 -9.88 -32.95 1.57
N VAL A 65 -9.17 -32.10 2.27
CA VAL A 65 -7.77 -32.36 2.61
C VAL A 65 -7.71 -32.86 4.03
N TYR A 66 -7.29 -34.11 4.20
CA TYR A 66 -7.05 -34.69 5.52
C TYR A 66 -5.79 -34.07 6.11
N LEU A 67 -5.96 -33.36 7.23
CA LEU A 67 -4.80 -32.92 8.01
C LEU A 67 -4.29 -34.05 8.91
N PRO A 68 -2.96 -34.10 9.16
CA PRO A 68 -2.43 -34.95 10.20
C PRO A 68 -3.13 -34.67 11.53
N ASP A 69 -3.44 -35.71 12.30
CA ASP A 69 -4.24 -35.65 13.56
C ASP A 69 -3.74 -34.58 14.54
N LEU A 70 -2.44 -34.32 14.57
CA LEU A 70 -1.81 -33.31 15.42
C LEU A 70 -2.27 -31.87 15.03
N LEU A 71 -2.42 -31.60 13.76
CA LEU A 71 -2.91 -30.30 13.26
C LEU A 71 -4.44 -30.21 13.35
N ALA A 72 -5.13 -31.31 13.11
CA ALA A 72 -6.59 -31.41 13.27
C ALA A 72 -6.98 -31.16 14.72
N THR A 73 -6.22 -31.67 15.69
CA THR A 73 -6.44 -31.44 17.13
C THR A 73 -6.22 -29.97 17.52
N ILE A 74 -5.21 -29.31 16.96
CA ILE A 74 -4.91 -27.90 17.24
C ILE A 74 -5.99 -26.98 16.66
N VAL A 75 -6.52 -27.31 15.49
CA VAL A 75 -7.52 -26.47 14.78
C VAL A 75 -8.95 -26.86 15.15
N GLY A 76 -9.20 -28.14 15.48
CA GLY A 76 -10.54 -28.68 15.74
C GLY A 76 -11.00 -28.65 17.19
N GLU A 77 -10.08 -28.61 18.17
CA GLU A 77 -10.48 -28.44 19.56
C GLU A 77 -10.95 -27.00 19.82
N THR A 78 -12.21 -26.76 19.57
CA THR A 78 -12.95 -25.65 20.16
C THR A 78 -13.04 -25.89 21.67
N ARG A 79 -11.98 -25.59 22.42
CA ARG A 79 -12.02 -25.58 23.89
C ARG A 79 -13.07 -24.56 24.32
N ARG A 80 -14.25 -25.07 24.69
CA ARG A 80 -15.31 -24.26 25.28
C ARG A 80 -14.90 -23.91 26.71
N VAL A 81 -14.70 -22.64 26.97
CA VAL A 81 -14.50 -22.15 28.35
C VAL A 81 -15.86 -21.79 28.92
N ARG A 82 -16.21 -22.34 30.07
CA ARG A 82 -17.40 -21.90 30.81
C ARG A 82 -17.12 -20.52 31.40
N PHE A 83 -17.82 -19.53 30.92
CA PHE A 83 -17.87 -18.20 31.54
C PHE A 83 -19.29 -17.95 32.04
N PHE A 84 -19.49 -17.89 33.36
CA PHE A 84 -20.79 -17.79 34.07
C PHE A 84 -21.73 -18.95 33.72
N HIS A 85 -22.71 -18.86 32.93
CA HIS A 85 -23.67 -19.93 32.61
C HIS A 85 -23.63 -20.39 31.16
N ASP A 86 -22.85 -19.68 30.30
CA ASP A 86 -22.75 -19.97 28.89
C ASP A 86 -21.40 -20.52 28.50
N THR A 87 -21.36 -21.42 27.52
CA THR A 87 -20.13 -21.94 26.93
C THR A 87 -19.65 -20.97 25.86
N VAL A 88 -18.66 -20.15 26.19
CA VAL A 88 -18.01 -19.23 25.22
C VAL A 88 -16.89 -19.98 24.53
N SER A 89 -16.90 -19.97 23.19
CA SER A 89 -15.80 -20.49 22.38
C SER A 89 -14.63 -19.51 22.38
N TRP A 90 -13.40 -19.99 22.31
CA TRP A 90 -12.22 -19.17 22.09
C TRP A 90 -12.33 -18.31 20.81
N TRP A 91 -13.08 -18.79 19.83
CA TRP A 91 -13.37 -18.04 18.60
C TRP A 91 -14.17 -16.77 18.86
N ASN A 92 -15.16 -16.81 19.74
CA ASN A 92 -15.97 -15.63 20.08
C ASN A 92 -15.10 -14.56 20.76
N ILE A 93 -14.15 -14.99 21.63
CA ILE A 93 -13.19 -14.08 22.27
C ILE A 93 -12.28 -13.46 21.22
N PHE A 94 -11.77 -14.29 20.31
CA PHE A 94 -10.93 -13.80 19.21
C PHE A 94 -11.66 -12.79 18.32
N GLU A 95 -12.88 -13.06 17.92
CA GLU A 95 -13.72 -12.16 17.12
C GLU A 95 -13.96 -10.81 17.82
N ILE A 96 -14.24 -10.84 19.13
CA ILE A 96 -14.42 -9.63 19.92
C ILE A 96 -13.11 -8.83 19.97
N VAL A 97 -11.98 -9.47 20.28
CA VAL A 97 -10.66 -8.81 20.32
C VAL A 97 -10.30 -8.24 18.95
N TRP A 98 -10.54 -9.02 17.88
CA TRP A 98 -10.31 -8.57 16.51
C TRP A 98 -11.18 -7.36 16.16
N GLY A 99 -12.49 -7.42 16.45
CA GLY A 99 -13.41 -6.31 16.22
C GLY A 99 -13.05 -5.06 17.02
N CYS A 100 -12.68 -5.21 18.29
CA CYS A 100 -12.20 -4.10 19.12
C CYS A 100 -10.92 -3.48 18.54
N GLY A 101 -9.99 -4.28 18.03
CA GLY A 101 -8.78 -3.79 17.39
C GLY A 101 -9.05 -3.03 16.09
N ILE A 102 -9.99 -3.51 15.27
CA ILE A 102 -10.46 -2.80 14.07
C ILE A 102 -11.07 -1.45 14.46
N LEU A 103 -12.00 -1.46 15.42
CA LEU A 103 -12.67 -0.24 15.88
C LEU A 103 -11.67 0.77 16.43
N TYR A 104 -10.73 0.33 17.26
CA TYR A 104 -9.65 1.18 17.78
C TYR A 104 -8.81 1.79 16.65
N SER A 105 -8.38 0.96 15.68
CA SER A 105 -7.59 1.40 14.53
C SER A 105 -8.36 2.40 13.66
N LEU A 106 -9.66 2.17 13.46
CA LEU A 106 -10.56 3.06 12.72
C LEU A 106 -10.70 4.41 13.43
N LEU A 107 -10.96 4.40 14.74
CA LEU A 107 -11.07 5.64 15.53
C LEU A 107 -9.77 6.44 15.51
N GLN A 108 -8.62 5.79 15.63
CA GLN A 108 -7.31 6.41 15.50
C GLN A 108 -7.11 7.03 14.10
N TYR A 109 -7.53 6.33 13.05
CA TYR A 109 -7.45 6.85 11.68
C TYR A 109 -8.35 8.07 11.48
N ILE A 110 -9.60 8.00 11.93
CA ILE A 110 -10.56 9.11 11.83
C ILE A 110 -10.03 10.33 12.58
N LYS A 111 -9.57 10.14 13.83
CA LYS A 111 -8.99 11.21 14.65
C LYS A 111 -7.80 11.85 13.93
N ARG A 112 -6.83 11.05 13.48
CA ARG A 112 -5.63 11.57 12.80
C ARG A 112 -5.98 12.33 11.52
N ASN A 113 -6.93 11.80 10.75
CA ASN A 113 -7.38 12.46 9.51
C ASN A 113 -8.11 13.78 9.81
N TYR A 114 -8.93 13.80 10.85
CA TYR A 114 -9.61 15.03 11.31
C TYR A 114 -8.61 16.09 11.79
N ASP A 115 -7.66 15.70 12.63
CA ASP A 115 -6.60 16.58 13.14
C ASP A 115 -5.76 17.15 11.98
N CYS A 116 -5.43 16.31 10.99
CA CYS A 116 -4.74 16.72 9.77
C CYS A 116 -5.54 17.75 8.97
N GLN A 117 -6.82 17.46 8.70
CA GLN A 117 -7.66 18.39 7.95
C GLN A 117 -7.88 19.72 8.69
N LYS A 118 -8.05 19.65 10.01
CA LYS A 118 -8.14 20.83 10.87
C LYS A 118 -6.87 21.67 10.76
N TYR A 119 -5.71 21.03 10.92
CA TYR A 119 -4.41 21.67 10.85
C TYR A 119 -4.17 22.36 9.49
N ILE A 120 -4.46 21.66 8.38
CA ILE A 120 -4.35 22.23 7.02
C ILE A 120 -5.26 23.45 6.88
N ARG A 121 -6.50 23.39 7.38
CA ARG A 121 -7.46 24.48 7.28
C ARG A 121 -7.02 25.74 8.06
N GLU A 122 -6.35 25.55 9.19
CA GLU A 122 -5.92 26.64 10.08
C GLU A 122 -4.60 27.28 9.63
N HIS A 123 -3.69 26.50 9.01
CA HIS A 123 -2.32 26.94 8.75
C HIS A 123 -1.93 26.99 7.27
N ALA A 124 -2.73 26.41 6.38
CA ALA A 124 -2.41 26.45 4.96
C ALA A 124 -2.64 27.84 4.38
N VAL A 125 -1.63 28.35 3.68
CA VAL A 125 -1.65 29.67 3.04
C VAL A 125 -1.76 29.49 1.54
N ILE A 126 -2.61 30.31 0.91
CA ILE A 126 -2.72 30.39 -0.54
C ILE A 126 -1.49 31.13 -1.06
N LEU A 127 -0.80 30.53 -2.02
CA LEU A 127 0.37 31.13 -2.65
C LEU A 127 -0.02 32.28 -3.57
N SER A 128 0.82 33.31 -3.59
CA SER A 128 0.71 34.40 -4.56
C SER A 128 0.91 33.87 -5.98
N GLU A 129 0.17 34.40 -6.96
CA GLU A 129 0.32 34.05 -8.38
C GLU A 129 1.72 34.35 -8.92
N SER A 130 2.43 35.33 -8.33
CA SER A 130 3.80 35.69 -8.68
C SER A 130 4.85 34.78 -8.06
N SER A 131 4.47 33.86 -7.16
CA SER A 131 5.42 32.94 -6.53
C SER A 131 5.94 31.89 -7.52
N ILE A 132 7.22 31.55 -7.42
CA ILE A 132 7.88 30.56 -8.29
C ILE A 132 7.14 29.22 -8.32
N PRO A 133 6.71 28.65 -7.17
CA PRO A 133 5.95 27.37 -7.18
C PRO A 133 4.61 27.48 -7.93
N MET A 134 3.91 28.63 -7.80
CA MET A 134 2.61 28.81 -8.46
C MET A 134 2.77 28.98 -9.96
N GLN A 135 3.81 29.69 -10.43
CA GLN A 135 4.12 29.82 -11.85
C GLN A 135 4.44 28.44 -12.47
N ALA A 136 5.32 27.67 -11.84
CA ALA A 136 5.64 26.31 -12.28
C ALA A 136 4.39 25.41 -12.30
N PHE A 137 3.50 25.53 -11.32
CA PHE A 137 2.26 24.76 -11.27
C PHE A 137 1.26 25.14 -12.34
N THR A 138 1.12 26.43 -12.62
CA THR A 138 0.26 26.95 -13.70
C THR A 138 0.74 26.46 -15.06
N GLN A 139 2.03 26.42 -15.28
CA GLN A 139 2.62 25.86 -16.49
C GLN A 139 2.30 24.37 -16.63
N ILE A 140 2.45 23.57 -15.56
CA ILE A 140 2.09 22.14 -15.56
C ILE A 140 0.59 21.96 -15.91
N LYS A 141 -0.28 22.80 -15.36
CA LYS A 141 -1.71 22.76 -15.67
C LYS A 141 -2.00 23.08 -17.14
N SER A 142 -1.33 24.04 -17.71
CA SER A 142 -1.52 24.40 -19.13
C SER A 142 -1.03 23.32 -20.10
N GLU A 143 0.03 22.62 -19.75
CA GLU A 143 0.58 21.52 -20.57
C GLU A 143 -0.21 20.21 -20.43
N THR A 144 -0.94 20.05 -19.30
CA THR A 144 -1.66 18.81 -19.01
C THR A 144 -3.12 18.88 -19.44
N THR A 145 -3.51 18.10 -20.44
CA THR A 145 -4.90 18.03 -20.94
C THR A 145 -5.85 17.25 -20.02
N LYS A 146 -5.32 16.53 -19.01
CA LYS A 146 -6.13 15.71 -18.10
C LYS A 146 -6.95 16.57 -17.15
N LYS A 147 -8.28 16.56 -17.29
CA LYS A 147 -9.23 17.34 -16.47
C LYS A 147 -9.04 17.19 -14.94
N GLY A 148 -8.49 16.08 -14.48
CA GLY A 148 -8.23 15.84 -13.05
C GLY A 148 -7.18 16.79 -12.46
N VAL A 149 -6.14 17.14 -13.22
CA VAL A 149 -5.04 18.01 -12.77
C VAL A 149 -5.54 19.45 -12.53
N GLN A 150 -6.54 19.89 -13.30
CA GLN A 150 -7.14 21.22 -13.14
C GLN A 150 -7.82 21.42 -11.78
N LYS A 151 -8.25 20.33 -11.14
CA LYS A 151 -8.91 20.35 -9.82
C LYS A 151 -7.94 20.40 -8.65
N ILE A 152 -6.64 20.20 -8.88
CA ILE A 152 -5.64 20.21 -7.85
C ILE A 152 -5.38 21.66 -7.42
N SER A 153 -5.40 21.93 -6.12
CA SER A 153 -4.97 23.21 -5.53
C SER A 153 -3.53 23.10 -5.01
N LEU A 154 -2.82 24.22 -5.00
CA LEU A 154 -1.47 24.32 -4.44
C LEU A 154 -1.52 25.26 -3.23
N LEU A 155 -1.04 24.78 -2.07
CA LEU A 155 -1.06 25.49 -0.82
C LEU A 155 0.31 25.38 -0.13
N ALA A 156 0.76 26.46 0.52
CA ALA A 156 1.91 26.41 1.40
C ALA A 156 1.48 26.00 2.81
N LEU A 157 2.26 25.14 3.45
CA LEU A 157 2.04 24.71 4.83
C LEU A 157 3.36 24.78 5.60
N PRO A 158 3.55 25.79 6.49
CA PRO A 158 4.85 26.08 7.11
C PRO A 158 5.58 24.91 7.75
N PRO A 159 4.93 24.00 8.50
CA PRO A 159 5.63 22.92 9.20
C PRO A 159 5.83 21.66 8.38
N LEU A 160 5.67 21.73 7.06
CA LEU A 160 5.82 20.56 6.21
C LEU A 160 7.31 20.23 5.97
N LYS A 161 7.68 18.94 6.00
CA LYS A 161 9.06 18.49 5.72
C LYS A 161 9.34 18.29 4.23
N SER A 162 8.32 17.97 3.47
CA SER A 162 8.42 17.71 2.02
C SER A 162 7.11 18.06 1.34
N PRO A 163 7.15 18.40 0.06
CA PRO A 163 5.94 18.45 -0.74
C PRO A 163 5.16 17.12 -0.66
N VAL A 164 3.83 17.20 -0.66
CA VAL A 164 2.97 16.04 -0.62
C VAL A 164 1.62 16.33 -1.24
N ILE A 165 1.10 15.40 -2.01
CA ILE A 165 -0.28 15.46 -2.46
C ILE A 165 -1.21 14.84 -1.42
N TYR A 166 -2.27 15.57 -1.06
CA TYR A 166 -3.24 15.20 -0.04
C TYR A 166 -4.68 15.29 -0.58
N GLY A 167 -5.55 14.39 -0.10
CA GLY A 167 -6.98 14.41 -0.37
C GLY A 167 -7.40 13.57 -1.59
N LEU A 168 -8.37 12.65 -1.39
CA LEU A 168 -8.90 11.77 -2.43
C LEU A 168 -9.94 12.46 -3.31
N ARG A 169 -10.82 13.28 -2.70
CA ARG A 169 -11.93 13.95 -3.41
C ARG A 169 -11.60 15.37 -3.84
N LYS A 170 -10.89 16.10 -3.00
CA LYS A 170 -10.40 17.46 -3.25
C LYS A 170 -8.90 17.45 -3.13
N PRO A 171 -8.18 17.05 -4.20
CA PRO A 171 -6.73 16.93 -4.14
C PRO A 171 -6.09 18.31 -3.99
N CYS A 172 -5.12 18.40 -3.07
CA CYS A 172 -4.27 19.57 -2.93
C CYS A 172 -2.82 19.13 -2.77
N ILE A 173 -1.91 19.87 -3.39
CA ILE A 173 -0.47 19.74 -3.16
C ILE A 173 -0.11 20.72 -2.05
N LEU A 174 0.47 20.19 -0.98
CA LEU A 174 0.98 20.96 0.13
C LEU A 174 2.50 21.08 -0.03
N ILE A 175 3.03 22.28 0.06
CA ILE A 175 4.47 22.52 -0.05
C ILE A 175 5.01 23.22 1.21
N PRO A 176 6.26 22.93 1.61
CA PRO A 176 6.92 23.69 2.68
C PRO A 176 7.14 25.15 2.26
N ASP A 177 6.79 26.10 3.12
CA ASP A 177 6.99 27.52 2.83
C ASP A 177 8.48 27.91 2.77
N ALA A 178 9.30 27.31 3.61
CA ALA A 178 10.73 27.61 3.70
C ALA A 178 11.61 26.90 2.65
N LEU A 179 11.04 26.01 1.82
CA LEU A 179 11.81 25.27 0.82
C LEU A 179 12.13 26.18 -0.38
N LYS A 180 13.41 26.44 -0.60
CA LYS A 180 13.90 27.28 -1.69
C LYS A 180 14.41 26.43 -2.84
N LEU A 181 13.68 26.42 -3.93
CA LEU A 181 14.03 25.72 -5.18
C LEU A 181 13.93 26.70 -6.35
N SER A 182 14.68 26.45 -7.40
CA SER A 182 14.54 27.12 -8.70
C SER A 182 13.21 26.75 -9.37
N GLU A 183 12.81 27.47 -10.40
CA GLU A 183 11.60 27.18 -11.17
C GLU A 183 11.63 25.77 -11.79
N SER A 184 12.76 25.37 -12.36
CA SER A 184 12.92 24.02 -12.92
C SER A 184 12.84 22.93 -11.85
N GLU A 185 13.40 23.14 -10.66
CA GLU A 185 13.34 22.20 -9.55
C GLU A 185 11.90 22.09 -9.01
N TRP A 186 11.20 23.23 -8.84
CA TRP A 186 9.78 23.23 -8.48
C TRP A 186 8.93 22.46 -9.49
N ARG A 187 9.23 22.61 -10.79
CA ARG A 187 8.53 21.85 -11.82
C ARG A 187 8.70 20.35 -11.63
N TYR A 188 9.91 19.85 -11.33
CA TYR A 188 10.12 18.42 -11.07
C TYR A 188 9.37 17.93 -9.83
N VAL A 189 9.42 18.66 -8.74
CA VAL A 189 8.73 18.34 -7.50
C VAL A 189 7.21 18.29 -7.71
N LEU A 190 6.66 19.31 -8.35
CA LEU A 190 5.22 19.37 -8.60
C LEU A 190 4.75 18.31 -9.61
N LEU A 191 5.54 18.01 -10.64
CA LEU A 191 5.27 16.90 -11.56
C LEU A 191 5.29 15.54 -10.84
N HIS A 192 6.18 15.37 -9.87
CA HIS A 192 6.22 14.16 -9.05
C HIS A 192 4.89 13.98 -8.31
N GLU A 193 4.42 14.99 -7.60
CA GLU A 193 3.16 14.96 -6.85
C GLU A 193 1.93 14.79 -7.78
N VAL A 194 1.91 15.49 -8.92
CA VAL A 194 0.85 15.35 -9.93
C VAL A 194 0.80 13.92 -10.49
N ASN A 195 1.96 13.28 -10.70
CA ASN A 195 2.01 11.90 -11.18
C ASN A 195 1.44 10.91 -10.17
N HIS A 196 1.66 11.09 -8.86
CA HIS A 196 0.99 10.30 -7.84
C HIS A 196 -0.54 10.36 -7.96
N TYR A 197 -1.07 11.55 -8.22
CA TYR A 197 -2.51 11.70 -8.46
C TYR A 197 -2.98 11.01 -9.73
N LEU A 198 -2.25 11.19 -10.83
CA LEU A 198 -2.59 10.61 -12.13
C LEU A 198 -2.56 9.08 -12.14
N HIS A 199 -1.64 8.48 -11.39
CA HIS A 199 -1.51 7.03 -11.22
C HIS A 199 -2.43 6.47 -10.13
N LYS A 200 -3.23 7.31 -9.47
CA LYS A 200 -4.15 6.94 -8.39
C LYS A 200 -3.45 6.30 -7.17
N ASP A 201 -2.23 6.70 -6.89
CA ASP A 201 -1.43 6.15 -5.78
C ASP A 201 -2.07 6.39 -4.42
N LEU A 202 -2.78 7.52 -4.25
CA LEU A 202 -3.53 7.81 -3.03
C LEU A 202 -4.60 6.76 -2.75
N TYR A 203 -5.24 6.20 -3.79
CA TYR A 203 -6.24 5.14 -3.64
C TYR A 203 -5.58 3.82 -3.21
N ILE A 204 -4.41 3.50 -3.78
CA ILE A 204 -3.65 2.30 -3.39
C ILE A 204 -3.20 2.43 -1.93
N LYS A 205 -2.63 3.58 -1.54
CA LYS A 205 -2.22 3.88 -0.15
C LYS A 205 -3.42 3.80 0.82
N PHE A 206 -4.58 4.32 0.42
CA PHE A 206 -5.82 4.23 1.21
C PHE A 206 -6.30 2.79 1.38
N LEU A 207 -6.30 2.01 0.30
CA LEU A 207 -6.66 0.58 0.31
C LEU A 207 -5.76 -0.22 1.26
N LEU A 208 -4.44 -0.03 1.17
CA LEU A 208 -3.47 -0.65 2.06
C LEU A 208 -3.70 -0.25 3.52
N HIS A 209 -4.12 0.99 3.74
CA HIS A 209 -4.43 1.44 5.09
C HIS A 209 -5.64 0.71 5.67
N ILE A 210 -6.71 0.51 4.88
CA ILE A 210 -7.88 -0.30 5.27
C ILE A 210 -7.45 -1.73 5.60
N ILE A 211 -6.61 -2.35 4.77
CA ILE A 211 -6.10 -3.71 5.01
C ILE A 211 -5.32 -3.76 6.33
N CYS A 212 -4.42 -2.79 6.57
CA CYS A 212 -3.67 -2.71 7.82
C CYS A 212 -4.55 -2.46 9.06
N MET A 213 -5.74 -1.86 8.89
CA MET A 213 -6.73 -1.73 9.98
C MET A 213 -7.46 -3.05 10.24
N ILE A 214 -7.90 -3.75 9.20
CA ILE A 214 -8.61 -5.02 9.32
C ILE A 214 -7.68 -6.10 9.90
N TYR A 215 -6.45 -6.16 9.38
CA TYR A 215 -5.42 -7.12 9.78
C TYR A 215 -4.36 -6.47 10.69
N TRP A 216 -4.81 -5.66 11.66
CA TRP A 216 -3.94 -4.88 12.54
C TRP A 216 -2.89 -5.71 13.30
N TRP A 217 -3.22 -6.97 13.58
CA TRP A 217 -2.36 -7.93 14.25
C TRP A 217 -1.33 -8.59 13.32
N ASN A 218 -1.51 -8.50 11.99
CA ASN A 218 -0.66 -9.15 11.01
C ASN A 218 0.56 -8.25 10.64
N PRO A 219 1.79 -8.60 11.02
CA PRO A 219 2.97 -7.80 10.72
C PRO A 219 3.27 -7.74 9.21
N PHE A 220 2.87 -8.75 8.42
CA PHE A 220 3.11 -8.77 6.98
C PHE A 220 2.40 -7.62 6.25
N CYS A 221 1.25 -7.16 6.74
CA CYS A 221 0.57 -6.01 6.17
C CYS A 221 1.39 -4.72 6.26
N ARG A 222 2.21 -4.56 7.32
CA ARG A 222 3.13 -3.42 7.46
C ARG A 222 4.28 -3.50 6.45
N PHE A 223 4.83 -4.70 6.23
CA PHE A 223 5.85 -4.90 5.18
C PHE A 223 5.28 -4.60 3.80
N LEU A 224 4.08 -5.14 3.50
CA LEU A 224 3.38 -4.86 2.24
C LEU A 224 3.22 -3.35 2.01
N LYS A 225 2.75 -2.62 3.02
CA LYS A 225 2.57 -1.17 2.95
C LYS A 225 3.89 -0.46 2.66
N ASN A 226 4.95 -0.74 3.43
CA ASN A 226 6.24 -0.07 3.29
C ASN A 226 6.90 -0.36 1.93
N ASP A 227 6.85 -1.60 1.46
CA ASP A 227 7.40 -1.99 0.16
C ASP A 227 6.59 -1.36 -0.97
N THR A 228 5.26 -1.31 -0.84
CA THR A 228 4.40 -0.65 -1.83
C THR A 228 4.68 0.84 -1.90
N ASP A 229 4.78 1.54 -0.78
CA ASP A 229 5.13 2.96 -0.77
C ASP A 229 6.44 3.20 -1.54
N THR A 230 7.46 2.34 -1.32
CA THR A 230 8.73 2.43 -2.05
C THR A 230 8.58 2.15 -3.55
N ILE A 231 7.78 1.14 -3.94
CA ILE A 231 7.52 0.79 -5.34
C ILE A 231 6.82 1.96 -6.06
N LEU A 232 5.85 2.61 -5.40
CA LEU A 232 5.13 3.75 -5.97
C LEU A 232 6.06 4.93 -6.22
N GLU A 233 6.95 5.26 -5.25
CA GLU A 233 7.96 6.29 -5.40
C GLU A 233 8.89 6.00 -6.59
N MET A 234 9.48 4.79 -6.63
CA MET A 234 10.38 4.38 -7.70
C MET A 234 9.71 4.43 -9.08
N ARG A 235 8.42 4.08 -9.17
CA ARG A 235 7.65 4.14 -10.42
C ARG A 235 7.51 5.58 -10.94
N ILE A 236 7.19 6.52 -10.05
CA ILE A 236 7.10 7.94 -10.43
C ILE A 236 8.47 8.47 -10.83
N ASP A 237 9.52 8.14 -10.07
CA ASP A 237 10.90 8.53 -10.40
C ASP A 237 11.30 8.08 -11.80
N GLN A 238 11.02 6.82 -12.16
CA GLN A 238 11.29 6.32 -13.52
C GLN A 238 10.51 7.07 -14.60
N THR A 239 9.31 7.52 -14.30
CA THR A 239 8.48 8.28 -15.24
C THR A 239 9.10 9.66 -15.52
N LEU A 240 9.71 10.28 -14.51
CA LEU A 240 10.32 11.61 -14.62
C LEU A 240 11.75 11.57 -15.21
N ALA A 241 12.48 10.51 -14.97
CA ALA A 241 13.86 10.33 -15.39
C ALA A 241 14.02 9.72 -16.80
N ASN A 242 13.18 10.10 -17.75
CA ASN A 242 13.18 9.49 -19.09
C ASN A 242 14.38 9.85 -19.98
N ASN A 243 15.19 10.86 -19.61
CA ASN A 243 16.34 11.35 -20.36
C ASN A 243 17.53 11.56 -19.40
N PRO A 244 18.78 11.20 -19.76
CA PRO A 244 19.95 11.36 -18.90
C PRO A 244 20.17 12.77 -18.36
N VAL A 245 19.91 13.81 -19.16
CA VAL A 245 20.03 15.22 -18.72
C VAL A 245 19.00 15.53 -17.64
N HIS A 246 17.75 15.17 -17.87
CA HIS A 246 16.69 15.36 -16.90
C HIS A 246 16.88 14.52 -15.63
N THR A 247 17.54 13.36 -15.75
CA THR A 247 17.87 12.50 -14.59
C THR A 247 18.81 13.20 -13.63
N ALA A 248 19.86 13.86 -14.12
CA ALA A 248 20.84 14.56 -13.27
C ALA A 248 20.22 15.76 -12.53
N GLU A 249 19.41 16.54 -13.23
CA GLU A 249 18.68 17.68 -12.63
C GLU A 249 17.67 17.19 -11.58
N TYR A 250 16.93 16.13 -11.89
CA TYR A 250 15.97 15.53 -10.98
C TYR A 250 16.62 14.94 -9.73
N LEU A 251 17.76 14.26 -9.87
CA LEU A 251 18.56 13.76 -8.74
C LEU A 251 19.05 14.88 -7.83
N SER A 252 19.52 16.00 -8.41
CA SER A 252 19.90 17.19 -7.65
C SER A 252 18.72 17.75 -6.85
N CYS A 253 17.53 17.80 -7.46
CA CYS A 253 16.30 18.24 -6.81
C CYS A 253 15.91 17.32 -5.65
N LEU A 254 15.98 15.99 -5.85
CA LEU A 254 15.72 15.00 -4.80
C LEU A 254 16.68 15.16 -3.61
N LEU A 255 17.97 15.42 -3.87
CA LEU A 255 18.95 15.66 -2.80
C LEU A 255 18.61 16.91 -2.02
N LYS A 256 18.28 18.02 -2.67
CA LYS A 256 17.92 19.27 -2.00
C LYS A 256 16.67 19.11 -1.11
N THR A 257 15.64 18.43 -1.62
CA THR A 257 14.43 18.15 -0.84
C THR A 257 14.71 17.24 0.35
N ALA A 258 15.57 16.23 0.18
CA ALA A 258 15.97 15.34 1.26
C ALA A 258 16.83 16.05 2.33
N SER A 259 17.76 16.90 1.93
CA SER A 259 18.58 17.72 2.84
C SER A 259 17.68 18.64 3.67
N TYR A 260 16.70 19.30 3.04
CA TYR A 260 15.73 20.13 3.74
C TYR A 260 14.94 19.35 4.82
N GLN A 261 14.56 18.09 4.53
CA GLN A 261 13.88 17.25 5.51
C GLN A 261 14.72 16.92 6.74
N ILE A 262 16.01 16.69 6.55
CA ILE A 262 16.96 16.38 7.63
C ILE A 262 17.22 17.60 8.52
N GLU A 263 17.36 18.77 7.90
CA GLU A 263 17.67 20.02 8.59
C GLU A 263 16.47 20.58 9.40
N ASN A 264 15.24 20.20 9.04
CA ASN A 264 14.03 20.67 9.68
C ASN A 264 13.23 19.54 10.35
N PRO A 265 13.73 18.92 11.43
CA PRO A 265 13.00 17.90 12.16
C PRO A 265 11.88 18.54 12.97
N LEU A 266 10.64 18.48 12.48
CA LEU A 266 9.49 19.05 13.19
C LEU A 266 8.73 18.00 14.01
N PRO A 267 8.15 18.38 15.17
CA PRO A 267 7.30 17.52 15.98
C PRO A 267 5.86 17.45 15.44
N VAL A 268 5.69 17.28 14.14
CA VAL A 268 4.35 17.15 13.54
C VAL A 268 4.01 15.67 13.36
N PRO A 269 2.74 15.26 13.63
CA PRO A 269 2.30 13.91 13.31
C PRO A 269 2.67 13.57 11.87
N ASP A 270 3.31 12.43 11.67
CA ASP A 270 3.83 11.96 10.38
C ASP A 270 2.73 11.89 9.31
N PHE A 271 2.45 13.00 8.66
CA PHE A 271 1.67 13.04 7.42
C PHE A 271 2.55 12.71 6.21
N SER A 272 3.83 13.03 6.32
CA SER A 272 4.83 12.62 5.38
C SER A 272 5.22 11.18 5.69
N ILE A 273 5.07 10.31 4.73
CA ILE A 273 5.71 9.00 4.68
C ILE A 273 7.12 9.18 5.21
N ASN A 274 7.46 8.43 6.26
CA ASN A 274 8.81 8.41 6.80
C ASN A 274 9.78 8.12 5.65
N PHE A 275 10.42 9.16 5.14
CA PHE A 275 11.53 9.04 4.21
C PHE A 275 12.69 8.43 4.98
N CYS A 276 12.66 7.10 5.12
CA CYS A 276 13.80 6.38 5.64
C CYS A 276 14.95 6.58 4.65
N ASN A 277 16.15 6.86 5.13
CA ASN A 277 17.37 6.98 4.31
C ASN A 277 17.54 5.80 3.34
N SER A 278 17.01 4.64 3.69
CA SER A 278 16.99 3.44 2.85
C SER A 278 16.11 3.59 1.59
N VAL A 279 15.00 4.31 1.67
CA VAL A 279 14.10 4.55 0.53
C VAL A 279 14.76 5.52 -0.45
N LEU A 280 15.36 6.60 0.06
CA LEU A 280 16.08 7.56 -0.76
C LEU A 280 17.25 6.89 -1.49
N ALA A 281 18.05 6.08 -0.80
CA ALA A 281 19.14 5.33 -1.40
C ALA A 281 18.66 4.41 -2.53
N ARG A 282 17.52 3.73 -2.37
CA ARG A 282 16.92 2.89 -3.41
C ARG A 282 16.42 3.71 -4.61
N ARG A 283 15.80 4.88 -4.37
CA ARG A 283 15.38 5.79 -5.43
C ARG A 283 16.58 6.25 -6.27
N PHE A 284 17.66 6.69 -5.61
CA PHE A 284 18.92 7.08 -6.28
C PHE A 284 19.50 5.96 -7.14
N GLU A 285 19.59 4.78 -6.56
CA GLU A 285 20.14 3.63 -7.27
C GLU A 285 19.29 3.23 -8.48
N THR A 286 17.96 3.30 -8.36
CA THR A 286 17.03 3.02 -9.47
C THR A 286 17.22 3.99 -10.63
N LEU A 287 17.53 5.25 -10.32
CA LEU A 287 17.72 6.29 -11.31
C LEU A 287 19.10 6.27 -11.97
N THR A 288 20.12 5.81 -11.25
CA THR A 288 21.51 5.77 -11.74
C THR A 288 21.84 4.51 -12.52
N GLN A 289 21.08 3.43 -12.34
CA GLN A 289 21.31 2.20 -13.12
C GLN A 289 20.76 2.33 -14.54
N PRO A 290 21.51 1.85 -15.57
CA PRO A 290 21.01 1.83 -16.93
C PRO A 290 19.74 0.97 -16.97
N GLN A 291 18.62 1.61 -17.29
CA GLN A 291 17.35 0.93 -17.45
C GLN A 291 17.42 0.03 -18.68
N ASN A 292 17.74 -1.23 -18.47
CA ASN A 292 17.54 -2.23 -19.51
C ASN A 292 16.04 -2.40 -19.69
N LYS A 293 15.46 -1.68 -20.66
CA LYS A 293 14.01 -1.65 -20.98
C LYS A 293 13.43 -2.99 -21.44
N SER A 294 14.26 -4.00 -21.53
CA SER A 294 13.82 -5.37 -21.84
C SER A 294 13.30 -6.02 -20.58
N THR A 295 12.07 -5.65 -20.19
CA THR A 295 11.26 -6.62 -19.44
C THR A 295 11.20 -7.86 -20.30
N SER A 296 11.79 -8.95 -19.83
CA SER A 296 11.60 -10.23 -20.51
C SER A 296 10.10 -10.53 -20.48
N ALA A 297 9.41 -10.33 -21.59
CA ALA A 297 7.98 -10.59 -21.70
C ALA A 297 7.66 -12.02 -21.20
N LEU A 298 8.57 -12.95 -21.45
CA LEU A 298 8.49 -14.31 -20.95
C LEU A 298 8.48 -14.37 -19.42
N ALA A 299 9.38 -13.63 -18.74
CA ALA A 299 9.43 -13.61 -17.27
C ALA A 299 8.15 -13.01 -16.68
N ALA A 300 7.61 -11.96 -17.29
CA ALA A 300 6.35 -11.36 -16.88
C ALA A 300 5.16 -12.33 -17.08
N ILE A 301 5.10 -13.03 -18.22
CA ILE A 301 4.06 -14.02 -18.50
C ILE A 301 4.13 -15.18 -17.50
N VAL A 302 5.31 -15.74 -17.27
CA VAL A 302 5.49 -16.83 -16.30
C VAL A 302 5.10 -16.40 -14.88
N PHE A 303 5.53 -15.21 -14.47
CA PHE A 303 5.17 -14.65 -13.17
C PHE A 303 3.65 -14.48 -13.03
N LEU A 304 2.99 -13.87 -14.02
CA LEU A 304 1.54 -13.69 -14.03
C LEU A 304 0.79 -15.01 -14.03
N SER A 305 1.24 -16.00 -14.81
CA SER A 305 0.61 -17.31 -14.88
C SER A 305 0.70 -18.06 -13.54
N ILE A 306 1.86 -18.06 -12.91
CA ILE A 306 2.05 -18.70 -11.59
C ILE A 306 1.22 -17.96 -10.53
N SER A 307 1.29 -16.63 -10.49
CA SER A 307 0.53 -15.83 -9.54
C SER A 307 -0.98 -16.01 -9.72
N PHE A 308 -1.45 -16.04 -10.96
CA PHE A 308 -2.86 -16.30 -11.28
C PHE A 308 -3.29 -17.69 -10.85
N PHE A 309 -2.49 -18.72 -11.15
CA PHE A 309 -2.80 -20.10 -10.76
C PHE A 309 -2.91 -20.25 -9.24
N ILE A 310 -1.93 -19.73 -8.47
CA ILE A 310 -1.97 -19.77 -6.99
C ILE A 310 -3.13 -18.92 -6.46
N TYR A 311 -3.42 -17.78 -7.08
CA TYR A 311 -4.53 -16.93 -6.71
C TYR A 311 -5.87 -17.64 -6.89
N VAL A 312 -6.10 -18.23 -8.05
CA VAL A 312 -7.32 -18.97 -8.35
C VAL A 312 -7.45 -20.20 -7.45
N SER A 313 -6.36 -20.96 -7.26
CA SER A 313 -6.39 -22.14 -6.37
C SER A 313 -6.72 -21.78 -4.91
N SER A 314 -6.43 -20.55 -4.48
CA SER A 314 -6.78 -20.09 -3.14
C SER A 314 -8.28 -19.87 -2.89
N TYR A 315 -9.10 -19.89 -3.93
CA TYR A 315 -10.57 -19.84 -3.84
C TYR A 315 -11.23 -21.23 -3.76
N PHE A 316 -10.45 -22.28 -3.94
CA PHE A 316 -10.94 -23.65 -3.75
C PHE A 316 -10.80 -24.02 -2.28
N CYS A 317 -11.92 -24.42 -1.67
CA CYS A 317 -12.01 -24.72 -0.25
C CYS A 317 -11.18 -25.96 0.12
N LEU A 318 -10.38 -25.82 1.19
CA LEU A 318 -9.89 -26.94 1.96
C LEU A 318 -10.92 -27.22 3.05
N LEU A 319 -11.90 -28.08 2.77
CA LEU A 319 -12.83 -28.55 3.81
C LEU A 319 -12.07 -29.47 4.77
N TYR A 320 -12.03 -29.07 6.02
CA TYR A 320 -11.64 -29.91 7.13
C TYR A 320 -12.76 -30.92 7.41
N THR A 321 -12.52 -32.19 7.19
CA THR A 321 -13.31 -33.23 7.81
C THR A 321 -12.46 -33.90 8.88
N SER A 322 -12.81 -33.70 10.14
CA SER A 322 -12.41 -34.60 11.22
C SER A 322 -13.32 -35.83 11.11
N ASP A 323 -12.81 -36.92 10.57
CA ASP A 323 -13.55 -38.17 10.38
C ASP A 323 -13.92 -38.90 11.67
N ALA A 324 -13.91 -38.24 12.81
CA ALA A 324 -14.25 -38.88 14.09
C ALA A 324 -15.67 -38.58 14.60
N ALA A 325 -16.49 -37.80 13.86
CA ALA A 325 -17.79 -37.37 14.40
C ALA A 325 -19.03 -37.76 13.59
N ASP A 326 -18.90 -38.34 12.41
CA ASP A 326 -20.03 -38.67 11.55
C ASP A 326 -20.13 -40.18 11.20
N GLU A 327 -19.92 -41.06 12.16
CA GLU A 327 -20.58 -42.36 12.07
C GLU A 327 -22.01 -42.18 12.57
N PRO A 328 -23.03 -42.35 11.72
CA PRO A 328 -24.39 -42.44 12.19
C PRO A 328 -24.50 -43.74 13.01
N TYR A 329 -24.75 -43.62 14.30
CA TYR A 329 -25.22 -44.71 15.11
C TYR A 329 -26.54 -45.21 14.51
N ASN A 330 -26.45 -46.18 13.60
CA ASN A 330 -27.55 -47.07 13.26
C ASN A 330 -27.57 -48.19 14.29
N VAL A 331 -28.48 -48.12 15.22
CA VAL A 331 -29.13 -49.23 15.88
C VAL A 331 -30.64 -48.99 15.88
#